data_d5590aa9a8ec178a2d60e585fdf2a4d0
#
_entry.id   d5590aa9a8ec178a2d60e585fdf2a4d0
#
_cell.length_a   1.000
_cell.length_b   1.000
_cell.length_c   1.000
_cell.angle_alpha   90.00
_cell.angle_beta   90.00
_cell.angle_gamma   90.00
#
_symmetry.space_group_name_H-M   'P 1'
#
loop_
_entity.id
_entity.type
_entity.pdbx_description
1 polymer ?
#
loop_
_entity_poly.entity_id
_entity_poly.type
_entity_poly.pdbx_seq_one_letter_code
_entity_poly.pdbx_strand_id
1 'polypeptide(L)'
;MLAFRYLRPKKKEGFVSLIALFSFLGIALGVATLIIVLSVMNGFKEELLNRILGVNGHINLYENYGDIKDPDIVLNKIENLSGIKDSSPIIESQVMISAKGSSFGALVQGLSPKDLKTRTLLVDSLVSGKIYENNESTDIIIGKRLAQKLKINVGDAVILISAKTTATAFGNLPRAKSFKVLGTFNVGMYEYDSSFIYMPMKTAQNFFKLNDSSNSIEIFLFDPNSVFTVKENLLEILGDEFRVIGWQEK
;
A
#
# COMPACT_ATOMS: atom_id res chain seq x y z
N MET A 1 43.46 -5.45 -30.28
CA MET A 1 44.80 -4.79 -30.27
C MET A 1 45.02 -3.71 -31.35
N LEU A 2 44.28 -3.69 -32.46
CA LEU A 2 44.42 -2.68 -33.52
C LEU A 2 43.93 -1.27 -33.11
N ALA A 3 42.86 -1.16 -32.34
CA ALA A 3 42.30 0.14 -31.89
C ALA A 3 43.26 0.97 -31.02
N PHE A 4 44.01 0.34 -30.12
CA PHE A 4 45.04 1.01 -29.29
C PHE A 4 46.22 1.58 -30.11
N ARG A 5 46.49 1.02 -31.30
CA ARG A 5 47.57 1.44 -32.16
C ARG A 5 47.22 2.72 -32.93
N TYR A 6 45.92 2.98 -33.20
CA TYR A 6 45.43 4.20 -33.82
C TYR A 6 45.34 5.40 -32.85
N LEU A 7 45.25 5.14 -31.57
CA LEU A 7 45.20 6.19 -30.51
C LEU A 7 46.61 6.76 -30.16
N ARG A 8 47.72 6.12 -30.62
CA ARG A 8 49.08 6.68 -30.36
C ARG A 8 49.40 7.78 -31.38
N PRO A 9 49.64 9.04 -30.93
CA PRO A 9 49.90 10.15 -31.83
C PRO A 9 51.20 9.93 -32.56
N LYS A 10 51.16 9.81 -33.89
CA LYS A 10 52.32 10.05 -34.78
C LYS A 10 52.49 11.54 -34.93
N LYS A 11 53.74 12.04 -34.83
CA LYS A 11 54.14 13.49 -34.81
C LYS A 11 53.51 14.37 -35.90
N LYS A 12 52.84 13.85 -36.91
CA LYS A 12 52.16 14.58 -37.97
C LYS A 12 50.62 14.56 -37.96
N GLU A 13 49.98 13.79 -37.04
CA GLU A 13 48.51 13.61 -37.02
C GLU A 13 47.89 13.94 -35.66
N GLY A 14 48.51 14.84 -34.87
CA GLY A 14 48.07 15.20 -33.53
C GLY A 14 46.62 15.70 -33.46
N PHE A 15 46.13 16.38 -34.50
CA PHE A 15 44.75 16.89 -34.53
C PHE A 15 43.70 15.78 -34.68
N VAL A 16 43.97 14.79 -35.50
CA VAL A 16 43.06 13.61 -35.69
C VAL A 16 42.98 12.78 -34.40
N SER A 17 44.11 12.61 -33.73
CA SER A 17 44.16 11.89 -32.46
C SER A 17 43.35 12.63 -31.33
N LEU A 18 43.41 13.97 -31.34
CA LEU A 18 42.63 14.80 -30.39
C LEU A 18 41.13 14.66 -30.64
N ILE A 19 40.67 14.73 -31.89
CA ILE A 19 39.28 14.53 -32.27
C ILE A 19 38.79 13.10 -31.86
N ALA A 20 39.60 12.08 -32.13
CA ALA A 20 39.29 10.72 -31.75
C ALA A 20 39.17 10.55 -30.23
N LEU A 21 40.04 11.19 -29.47
CA LEU A 21 40.01 11.20 -28.00
C LEU A 21 38.71 11.87 -27.48
N PHE A 22 38.34 13.04 -28.01
CA PHE A 22 37.10 13.73 -27.60
C PHE A 22 35.87 12.92 -27.99
N SER A 23 35.83 12.30 -29.17
CA SER A 23 34.74 11.43 -29.58
C SER A 23 34.63 10.20 -28.67
N PHE A 24 35.75 9.59 -28.32
CA PHE A 24 35.76 8.45 -27.38
C PHE A 24 35.27 8.87 -25.99
N LEU A 25 35.77 10.00 -25.46
CA LEU A 25 35.30 10.53 -24.16
C LEU A 25 33.81 10.89 -24.20
N GLY A 26 33.33 11.49 -25.28
CA GLY A 26 31.91 11.81 -25.44
C GLY A 26 31.03 10.55 -25.41
N ILE A 27 31.40 9.51 -26.15
CA ILE A 27 30.70 8.24 -26.16
C ILE A 27 30.77 7.56 -24.79
N ALA A 28 31.97 7.53 -24.17
CA ALA A 28 32.16 6.92 -22.86
C ALA A 28 31.31 7.60 -21.78
N LEU A 29 31.28 8.93 -21.75
CA LEU A 29 30.44 9.73 -20.83
C LEU A 29 28.95 9.47 -21.10
N GLY A 30 28.53 9.45 -22.38
CA GLY A 30 27.14 9.15 -22.75
C GLY A 30 26.68 7.77 -22.28
N VAL A 31 27.49 6.75 -22.52
CA VAL A 31 27.18 5.38 -22.04
C VAL A 31 27.21 5.29 -20.52
N ALA A 32 28.22 5.89 -19.88
CA ALA A 32 28.30 5.90 -18.42
C ALA A 32 27.06 6.59 -17.78
N THR A 33 26.65 7.74 -18.32
CA THR A 33 25.43 8.44 -17.87
C THR A 33 24.20 7.57 -18.00
N LEU A 34 24.04 6.89 -19.15
CA LEU A 34 22.91 6.00 -19.40
C LEU A 34 22.86 4.86 -18.38
N ILE A 35 24.02 4.21 -18.15
CA ILE A 35 24.11 3.11 -17.16
C ILE A 35 23.76 3.60 -15.76
N ILE A 36 24.28 4.75 -15.35
CA ILE A 36 24.00 5.32 -14.02
C ILE A 36 22.50 5.61 -13.88
N VAL A 37 21.89 6.28 -14.86
CA VAL A 37 20.47 6.63 -14.82
C VAL A 37 19.60 5.38 -14.76
N LEU A 38 19.87 4.37 -15.60
CA LEU A 38 19.11 3.11 -15.59
C LEU A 38 19.28 2.36 -14.26
N SER A 39 20.48 2.33 -13.71
CA SER A 39 20.76 1.66 -12.43
C SER A 39 20.02 2.33 -11.26
N VAL A 40 20.05 3.66 -11.20
CA VAL A 40 19.32 4.44 -10.18
C VAL A 40 17.81 4.24 -10.34
N MET A 41 17.30 4.30 -11.57
CA MET A 41 15.86 4.12 -11.84
C MET A 41 15.39 2.73 -11.46
N ASN A 42 16.16 1.68 -11.79
CA ASN A 42 15.81 0.31 -11.43
C ASN A 42 15.83 0.09 -9.91
N GLY A 43 16.85 0.61 -9.21
CA GLY A 43 16.92 0.53 -7.75
C GLY A 43 15.77 1.29 -7.06
N PHE A 44 15.43 2.47 -7.56
CA PHE A 44 14.29 3.24 -7.05
C PHE A 44 12.95 2.53 -7.28
N LYS A 45 12.75 1.95 -8.47
CA LYS A 45 11.54 1.17 -8.79
C LYS A 45 11.38 -0.03 -7.86
N GLU A 46 12.47 -0.78 -7.63
CA GLU A 46 12.45 -1.95 -6.74
C GLU A 46 12.14 -1.55 -5.30
N GLU A 47 12.78 -0.49 -4.78
CA GLU A 47 12.52 0.02 -3.43
C GLU A 47 11.07 0.49 -3.25
N LEU A 48 10.51 1.23 -4.23
CA LEU A 48 9.11 1.65 -4.20
C LEU A 48 8.16 0.46 -4.19
N LEU A 49 8.40 -0.52 -5.08
CA LEU A 49 7.56 -1.72 -5.14
C LEU A 49 7.59 -2.48 -3.82
N ASN A 50 8.76 -2.70 -3.24
CA ASN A 50 8.90 -3.39 -1.96
C ASN A 50 8.14 -2.67 -0.83
N ARG A 51 8.14 -1.34 -0.81
CA ARG A 51 7.38 -0.56 0.18
C ARG A 51 5.87 -0.64 -0.04
N ILE A 52 5.40 -0.47 -1.28
CA ILE A 52 3.98 -0.53 -1.61
C ILE A 52 3.42 -1.93 -1.31
N LEU A 53 4.11 -2.96 -1.79
CA LEU A 53 3.71 -4.36 -1.64
C LEU A 53 3.93 -4.90 -0.21
N GLY A 54 4.76 -4.24 0.59
CA GLY A 54 4.94 -4.56 2.00
C GLY A 54 3.81 -4.07 2.91
N VAL A 55 3.02 -3.10 2.45
CA VAL A 55 1.87 -2.55 3.20
C VAL A 55 0.54 -3.09 2.67
N ASN A 56 0.41 -3.27 1.36
CA ASN A 56 -0.82 -3.73 0.71
C ASN A 56 -0.68 -5.14 0.15
N GLY A 57 -1.81 -5.83 0.05
CA GLY A 57 -1.90 -7.08 -0.70
C GLY A 57 -1.54 -6.91 -2.18
N HIS A 58 -0.97 -7.96 -2.75
CA HIS A 58 -0.60 -8.01 -4.17
C HIS A 58 -1.82 -8.17 -5.07
N ILE A 59 -2.89 -8.78 -4.55
CA ILE A 59 -4.19 -8.95 -5.21
C ILE A 59 -5.28 -8.55 -4.21
N ASN A 60 -6.31 -7.90 -4.71
CA ASN A 60 -7.53 -7.62 -3.95
C ASN A 60 -8.72 -8.28 -4.64
N LEU A 61 -9.53 -8.99 -3.86
CA LEU A 61 -10.80 -9.54 -4.27
C LEU A 61 -11.93 -8.63 -3.81
N TYR A 62 -12.85 -8.33 -4.69
CA TYR A 62 -14.10 -7.62 -4.40
C TYR A 62 -15.28 -8.43 -4.92
N GLU A 63 -16.36 -8.52 -4.18
CA GLU A 63 -17.62 -9.06 -4.70
C GLU A 63 -18.27 -8.03 -5.65
N ASN A 64 -18.79 -8.49 -6.80
CA ASN A 64 -19.35 -7.58 -7.81
C ASN A 64 -20.65 -6.91 -7.36
N TYR A 65 -21.39 -7.52 -6.44
CA TYR A 65 -22.72 -7.08 -6.03
C TYR A 65 -22.84 -6.84 -4.52
N GLY A 66 -21.84 -6.25 -3.91
CA GLY A 66 -21.93 -5.86 -2.50
C GLY A 66 -20.70 -6.16 -1.67
N ASP A 67 -20.91 -6.43 -0.40
CA ASP A 67 -19.85 -6.77 0.55
C ASP A 67 -19.79 -8.30 0.69
N ILE A 68 -18.61 -8.85 0.90
CA ILE A 68 -18.35 -10.28 1.09
C ILE A 68 -18.94 -10.70 2.46
N LYS A 69 -20.07 -11.39 2.45
CA LYS A 69 -20.83 -11.71 3.67
C LYS A 69 -20.11 -12.72 4.57
N ASP A 70 -19.53 -13.74 3.95
CA ASP A 70 -18.82 -14.82 4.63
C ASP A 70 -17.38 -14.93 4.11
N PRO A 71 -16.48 -14.02 4.50
CA PRO A 71 -15.12 -14.01 3.97
C PRO A 71 -14.35 -15.31 4.24
N ASP A 72 -14.67 -16.02 5.33
CA ASP A 72 -14.03 -17.30 5.67
C ASP A 72 -14.32 -18.39 4.62
N ILE A 73 -15.50 -18.39 4.02
CA ILE A 73 -15.84 -19.34 2.93
C ILE A 73 -14.95 -19.09 1.72
N VAL A 74 -14.72 -17.82 1.37
CA VAL A 74 -13.85 -17.43 0.26
C VAL A 74 -12.41 -17.79 0.56
N LEU A 75 -11.93 -17.47 1.76
CA LEU A 75 -10.57 -17.79 2.22
C LEU A 75 -10.31 -19.30 2.12
N ASN A 76 -11.22 -20.15 2.61
CA ASN A 76 -11.08 -21.60 2.55
C ASN A 76 -11.00 -22.12 1.10
N LYS A 77 -11.69 -21.49 0.14
CA LYS A 77 -11.61 -21.89 -1.28
C LYS A 77 -10.24 -21.60 -1.90
N ILE A 78 -9.57 -20.54 -1.45
CA ILE A 78 -8.30 -20.08 -2.03
C ILE A 78 -7.08 -20.50 -1.21
N GLU A 79 -7.24 -21.00 0.03
CA GLU A 79 -6.15 -21.32 0.96
C GLU A 79 -5.09 -22.25 0.35
N ASN A 80 -5.54 -23.24 -0.45
CA ASN A 80 -4.65 -24.23 -1.05
C ASN A 80 -4.14 -23.84 -2.45
N LEU A 81 -4.38 -22.62 -2.89
CA LEU A 81 -3.97 -22.16 -4.21
C LEU A 81 -2.46 -21.85 -4.22
N SER A 82 -1.76 -22.49 -5.16
CA SER A 82 -0.32 -22.30 -5.30
C SER A 82 0.05 -20.84 -5.57
N GLY A 83 1.07 -20.34 -4.89
CA GLY A 83 1.55 -18.97 -5.03
C GLY A 83 1.03 -17.99 -3.97
N ILE A 84 -0.03 -18.32 -3.25
CA ILE A 84 -0.56 -17.51 -2.15
C ILE A 84 0.29 -17.74 -0.90
N LYS A 85 0.78 -16.66 -0.31
CA LYS A 85 1.55 -16.64 0.94
C LYS A 85 0.64 -16.42 2.15
N ASP A 86 -0.30 -15.48 2.03
CA ASP A 86 -1.24 -15.09 3.09
C ASP A 86 -2.47 -14.44 2.45
N SER A 87 -3.61 -14.54 3.11
CA SER A 87 -4.82 -13.86 2.67
C SER A 87 -5.64 -13.43 3.88
N SER A 88 -6.21 -12.24 3.81
CA SER A 88 -6.98 -11.69 4.93
C SER A 88 -8.16 -10.84 4.45
N PRO A 89 -9.33 -10.93 5.13
CA PRO A 89 -10.43 -10.04 4.87
C PRO A 89 -10.06 -8.64 5.39
N ILE A 90 -10.45 -7.62 4.63
CA ILE A 90 -10.26 -6.24 5.04
C ILE A 90 -11.54 -5.43 4.84
N ILE A 91 -11.65 -4.34 5.57
CA ILE A 91 -12.63 -3.29 5.33
C ILE A 91 -11.86 -2.04 4.94
N GLU A 92 -12.06 -1.58 3.73
CA GLU A 92 -11.48 -0.33 3.25
C GLU A 92 -12.58 0.68 2.99
N SER A 93 -12.46 1.88 3.58
CA SER A 93 -13.47 2.91 3.40
C SER A 93 -12.91 4.31 3.61
N GLN A 94 -13.39 5.25 2.82
CA GLN A 94 -13.03 6.66 2.96
C GLN A 94 -13.82 7.32 4.10
N VAL A 95 -13.13 8.14 4.86
CA VAL A 95 -13.69 8.92 5.96
C VAL A 95 -13.13 10.34 5.94
N MET A 96 -13.81 11.23 6.63
CA MET A 96 -13.22 12.49 7.10
C MET A 96 -12.80 12.30 8.55
N ILE A 97 -11.54 12.59 8.87
CA ILE A 97 -11.03 12.65 10.24
C ILE A 97 -10.97 14.10 10.71
N SER A 98 -11.48 14.36 11.89
CA SER A 98 -11.55 15.70 12.47
C SER A 98 -11.01 15.72 13.90
N ALA A 99 -10.15 16.68 14.20
CA ALA A 99 -9.64 16.95 15.54
C ALA A 99 -9.16 18.41 15.65
N LYS A 100 -9.29 19.01 16.82
CA LYS A 100 -8.75 20.35 17.15
C LYS A 100 -9.08 21.42 16.09
N GLY A 101 -10.27 21.36 15.49
CA GLY A 101 -10.73 22.33 14.49
C GLY A 101 -10.19 22.12 13.06
N SER A 102 -9.43 21.07 12.82
CA SER A 102 -8.95 20.68 11.50
C SER A 102 -9.61 19.38 11.03
N SER A 103 -9.86 19.25 9.72
CA SER A 103 -10.44 18.05 9.11
C SER A 103 -9.73 17.69 7.82
N PHE A 104 -9.50 16.39 7.61
CA PHE A 104 -8.84 15.84 6.42
C PHE A 104 -9.54 14.58 5.94
N GLY A 105 -9.45 14.30 4.63
CA GLY A 105 -9.83 12.99 4.09
C GLY A 105 -8.81 11.94 4.53
N ALA A 106 -9.31 10.76 4.86
CA ALA A 106 -8.48 9.62 5.23
C ALA A 106 -9.09 8.31 4.72
N LEU A 107 -8.25 7.29 4.58
CA LEU A 107 -8.63 5.92 4.24
C LEU A 107 -8.51 5.06 5.50
N VAL A 108 -9.60 4.44 5.88
CA VAL A 108 -9.63 3.47 6.98
C VAL A 108 -9.43 2.07 6.43
N GLN A 109 -8.51 1.33 7.03
CA GLN A 109 -8.41 -0.12 6.87
C GLN A 109 -8.74 -0.83 8.18
N GLY A 110 -9.80 -1.64 8.14
CA GLY A 110 -10.20 -2.52 9.23
C GLY A 110 -9.54 -3.88 9.06
N LEU A 111 -8.74 -4.29 10.04
CA LEU A 111 -7.96 -5.53 10.04
C LEU A 111 -8.11 -6.26 11.37
N SER A 112 -8.08 -7.61 11.34
CA SER A 112 -7.95 -8.35 12.58
C SER A 112 -6.57 -8.09 13.23
N PRO A 113 -6.43 -8.22 14.56
CA PRO A 113 -5.13 -8.10 15.21
C PRO A 113 -4.09 -9.11 14.70
N LYS A 114 -4.54 -10.30 14.28
CA LYS A 114 -3.71 -11.33 13.67
C LYS A 114 -3.13 -10.82 12.35
N ASP A 115 -3.99 -10.33 11.45
CA ASP A 115 -3.61 -9.88 10.12
C ASP A 115 -2.78 -8.58 10.17
N LEU A 116 -3.03 -7.71 11.17
CA LEU A 116 -2.18 -6.54 11.41
C LEU A 116 -0.74 -6.96 11.76
N LYS A 117 -0.57 -7.99 12.58
CA LYS A 117 0.75 -8.49 13.00
C LYS A 117 1.53 -9.14 11.85
N THR A 118 0.86 -9.70 10.84
CA THR A 118 1.56 -10.25 9.65
C THR A 118 2.12 -9.15 8.75
N ARG A 119 1.64 -7.91 8.87
CA ARG A 119 2.16 -6.74 8.13
C ARG A 119 3.39 -6.15 8.81
N THR A 120 4.50 -6.87 8.72
CA THR A 120 5.75 -6.54 9.41
C THR A 120 6.21 -5.10 9.12
N LEU A 121 6.14 -4.65 7.86
CA LEU A 121 6.53 -3.28 7.50
C LEU A 121 5.72 -2.22 8.27
N LEU A 122 4.42 -2.44 8.48
CA LEU A 122 3.57 -1.53 9.25
C LEU A 122 3.89 -1.59 10.75
N VAL A 123 4.04 -2.80 11.29
CA VAL A 123 4.34 -3.01 12.71
C VAL A 123 5.71 -2.43 13.09
N ASP A 124 6.72 -2.68 12.27
CA ASP A 124 8.09 -2.18 12.47
C ASP A 124 8.20 -0.66 12.27
N SER A 125 7.26 -0.06 11.55
CA SER A 125 7.19 1.38 11.30
C SER A 125 6.49 2.17 12.42
N LEU A 126 6.07 1.53 13.51
CA LEU A 126 5.44 2.21 14.63
C LEU A 126 6.41 3.20 15.26
N VAL A 127 5.99 4.48 15.33
CA VAL A 127 6.82 5.57 15.85
C VAL A 127 6.50 5.87 17.32
N SER A 128 5.22 5.76 17.70
CA SER A 128 4.75 6.07 19.04
C SER A 128 3.49 5.27 19.36
N GLY A 129 3.31 4.94 20.65
CA GLY A 129 2.17 4.17 21.13
C GLY A 129 2.34 2.67 20.89
N LYS A 130 1.25 1.97 20.61
CA LYS A 130 1.20 0.51 20.41
C LYS A 130 0.17 0.13 19.35
N ILE A 131 0.22 -1.12 18.87
CA ILE A 131 -0.81 -1.72 18.02
C ILE A 131 -1.96 -2.24 18.90
N TYR A 132 -3.15 -2.40 18.31
CA TYR A 132 -4.27 -3.05 19.01
C TYR A 132 -4.07 -4.57 19.04
N GLU A 133 -4.50 -5.18 20.15
CA GLU A 133 -4.31 -6.62 20.41
C GLU A 133 -5.60 -7.44 20.32
N ASN A 134 -6.76 -6.78 20.38
CA ASN A 134 -8.05 -7.43 20.29
C ASN A 134 -8.99 -6.73 19.29
N ASN A 135 -9.98 -7.48 18.78
CA ASN A 135 -10.93 -6.98 17.79
C ASN A 135 -11.98 -6.00 18.35
N GLU A 136 -12.14 -5.95 19.66
CA GLU A 136 -13.15 -5.12 20.31
C GLU A 136 -12.60 -3.75 20.75
N SER A 137 -11.29 -3.55 20.62
CA SER A 137 -10.69 -2.24 20.87
C SER A 137 -11.32 -1.18 19.96
N THR A 138 -11.70 -0.06 20.56
CA THR A 138 -12.20 1.12 19.82
C THR A 138 -11.08 2.09 19.42
N ASP A 139 -9.85 1.72 19.66
CA ASP A 139 -8.69 2.56 19.40
C ASP A 139 -8.19 2.38 17.98
N ILE A 140 -7.54 3.41 17.44
CA ILE A 140 -7.05 3.44 16.06
C ILE A 140 -5.56 3.77 16.00
N ILE A 141 -4.92 3.35 14.91
CA ILE A 141 -3.53 3.70 14.59
C ILE A 141 -3.58 4.59 13.36
N ILE A 142 -2.85 5.70 13.37
CA ILE A 142 -2.88 6.68 12.28
C ILE A 142 -1.48 7.00 11.77
N GLY A 143 -1.37 7.43 10.51
CA GLY A 143 -0.11 7.88 9.97
C GLY A 143 0.45 9.09 10.73
N LYS A 144 1.77 9.11 10.94
CA LYS A 144 2.46 10.18 11.67
C LYS A 144 2.21 11.56 11.07
N ARG A 145 2.21 11.67 9.74
CA ARG A 145 1.95 12.93 9.04
C ARG A 145 0.51 13.40 9.23
N LEU A 146 -0.44 12.45 9.27
CA LEU A 146 -1.86 12.75 9.56
C LEU A 146 -2.01 13.29 10.99
N ALA A 147 -1.36 12.67 11.97
CA ALA A 147 -1.33 13.15 13.35
C ALA A 147 -0.75 14.57 13.45
N GLN A 148 0.35 14.84 12.73
CA GLN A 148 0.96 16.17 12.69
C GLN A 148 0.04 17.23 12.08
N LYS A 149 -0.63 16.92 10.95
CA LYS A 149 -1.61 17.81 10.30
C LYS A 149 -2.77 18.16 11.24
N LEU A 150 -3.22 17.19 12.04
CA LEU A 150 -4.31 17.36 13.02
C LEU A 150 -3.82 17.95 14.35
N LYS A 151 -2.50 18.08 14.55
CA LYS A 151 -1.86 18.53 15.80
C LYS A 151 -2.24 17.69 17.02
N ILE A 152 -2.31 16.36 16.83
CA ILE A 152 -2.68 15.39 17.85
C ILE A 152 -1.55 14.43 18.18
N ASN A 153 -1.63 13.81 19.36
CA ASN A 153 -0.69 12.83 19.86
C ASN A 153 -1.41 11.53 20.21
N VAL A 154 -0.63 10.49 20.51
CA VAL A 154 -1.16 9.25 21.10
C VAL A 154 -1.92 9.55 22.38
N GLY A 155 -3.11 9.00 22.51
CA GLY A 155 -4.04 9.25 23.60
C GLY A 155 -5.11 10.30 23.32
N ASP A 156 -4.92 11.19 22.32
CA ASP A 156 -5.94 12.16 21.92
C ASP A 156 -7.14 11.47 21.25
N ALA A 157 -8.31 12.11 21.34
CA ALA A 157 -9.52 11.67 20.65
C ALA A 157 -9.66 12.38 19.30
N VAL A 158 -10.14 11.63 18.30
CA VAL A 158 -10.48 12.12 16.96
C VAL A 158 -11.90 11.70 16.60
N ILE A 159 -12.56 12.45 15.72
CA ILE A 159 -13.86 12.10 15.20
C ILE A 159 -13.67 11.60 13.75
N LEU A 160 -14.13 10.38 13.48
CA LEU A 160 -14.25 9.86 12.13
C LEU A 160 -15.68 10.04 11.65
N ILE A 161 -15.82 10.53 10.43
CA ILE A 161 -17.11 10.77 9.76
C ILE A 161 -17.11 9.95 8.48
N SER A 162 -18.03 8.98 8.38
CA SER A 162 -18.17 8.11 7.22
C SER A 162 -18.72 8.89 6.02
N ALA A 163 -18.18 8.62 4.82
CA ALA A 163 -18.74 9.13 3.57
C ALA A 163 -20.12 8.48 3.25
N LYS A 164 -20.33 7.24 3.72
CA LYS A 164 -21.65 6.58 3.59
C LYS A 164 -22.65 7.20 4.58
N THR A 165 -23.78 7.68 4.07
CA THR A 165 -24.86 8.24 4.87
C THR A 165 -25.82 7.14 5.34
N THR A 166 -26.48 7.39 6.46
CA THR A 166 -27.58 6.56 6.96
C THR A 166 -28.88 7.35 6.85
N ALA A 167 -29.91 6.74 6.24
CA ALA A 167 -31.25 7.32 6.21
C ALA A 167 -31.81 7.41 7.63
N THR A 168 -32.24 8.60 8.02
CA THR A 168 -32.89 8.89 9.29
C THR A 168 -34.19 9.63 9.06
N ALA A 169 -35.01 9.78 10.08
CA ALA A 169 -36.25 10.57 10.00
C ALA A 169 -35.99 12.05 9.64
N PHE A 170 -34.77 12.53 9.82
CA PHE A 170 -34.34 13.90 9.52
C PHE A 170 -33.53 14.01 8.22
N GLY A 171 -33.50 12.97 7.39
CA GLY A 171 -32.72 12.89 6.16
C GLY A 171 -31.50 11.99 6.25
N ASN A 172 -30.66 12.03 5.22
CA ASN A 172 -29.44 11.23 5.16
C ASN A 172 -28.33 11.91 5.96
N LEU A 173 -27.97 11.34 7.11
CA LEU A 173 -26.91 11.85 7.95
C LEU A 173 -25.65 10.96 7.86
N PRO A 174 -24.45 11.55 7.74
CA PRO A 174 -23.21 10.80 7.85
C PRO A 174 -23.03 10.30 9.28
N ARG A 175 -22.46 9.09 9.41
CA ARG A 175 -22.15 8.54 10.72
C ARG A 175 -20.86 9.15 11.24
N ALA A 176 -20.90 9.72 12.41
CA ALA A 176 -19.75 10.23 13.13
C ALA A 176 -19.54 9.47 14.44
N LYS A 177 -18.29 9.12 14.76
CA LYS A 177 -17.91 8.46 16.03
C LYS A 177 -16.53 8.93 16.46
N SER A 178 -16.36 9.06 17.79
CA SER A 178 -15.06 9.37 18.40
C SER A 178 -14.25 8.11 18.60
N PHE A 179 -12.94 8.21 18.31
CA PHE A 179 -11.94 7.15 18.48
C PHE A 179 -10.71 7.72 19.18
N LYS A 180 -10.02 6.89 19.95
CA LYS A 180 -8.77 7.26 20.61
C LYS A 180 -7.58 6.82 19.75
N VAL A 181 -6.58 7.67 19.61
CA VAL A 181 -5.34 7.34 18.91
C VAL A 181 -4.47 6.47 19.81
N LEU A 182 -4.28 5.21 19.43
CA LEU A 182 -3.48 4.22 20.16
C LEU A 182 -2.01 4.28 19.78
N GLY A 183 -1.72 4.57 18.52
CA GLY A 183 -0.37 4.64 18.00
C GLY A 183 -0.27 5.44 16.71
N THR A 184 0.96 5.79 16.34
CA THR A 184 1.28 6.43 15.06
C THR A 184 2.37 5.67 14.34
N PHE A 185 2.25 5.51 13.03
CA PHE A 185 3.21 4.82 12.16
C PHE A 185 3.83 5.77 11.13
N ASN A 186 5.00 5.38 10.59
CA ASN A 186 5.69 6.10 9.51
C ASN A 186 6.41 5.09 8.59
N VAL A 187 5.72 4.63 7.56
CA VAL A 187 6.27 3.69 6.56
C VAL A 187 7.20 4.35 5.55
N GLY A 188 7.34 5.68 5.62
CA GLY A 188 8.20 6.46 4.72
C GLY A 188 7.57 6.76 3.36
N MET A 189 6.26 6.50 3.18
CA MET A 189 5.48 6.88 2.00
C MET A 189 4.49 7.98 2.39
N TYR A 190 4.56 9.11 1.68
CA TYR A 190 3.77 10.31 2.03
C TYR A 190 2.27 10.03 2.08
N GLU A 191 1.72 9.32 1.10
CA GLU A 191 0.30 9.03 0.98
C GLU A 191 -0.20 8.20 2.17
N TYR A 192 0.53 7.15 2.54
CA TYR A 192 0.18 6.29 3.68
C TYR A 192 0.30 7.05 5.00
N ASP A 193 1.42 7.72 5.21
CA ASP A 193 1.70 8.45 6.46
C ASP A 193 0.76 9.65 6.66
N SER A 194 0.13 10.17 5.59
CA SER A 194 -0.71 11.36 5.63
C SER A 194 -2.21 11.13 5.53
N SER A 195 -2.65 9.87 5.25
CA SER A 195 -4.06 9.58 4.99
C SER A 195 -4.56 8.23 5.50
N PHE A 196 -3.71 7.30 5.94
CA PHE A 196 -4.18 5.99 6.36
C PHE A 196 -4.45 5.92 7.86
N ILE A 197 -5.50 5.15 8.19
CA ILE A 197 -5.97 4.83 9.54
C ILE A 197 -6.19 3.32 9.60
N TYR A 198 -5.61 2.66 10.59
CA TYR A 198 -5.89 1.24 10.87
C TYR A 198 -6.74 1.11 12.11
N MET A 199 -7.76 0.27 12.06
CA MET A 199 -8.63 -0.04 13.19
C MET A 199 -8.96 -1.55 13.24
N PRO A 200 -9.35 -2.08 14.41
CA PRO A 200 -9.79 -3.47 14.51
C PRO A 200 -10.97 -3.78 13.58
N MET A 201 -10.98 -4.99 12.98
CA MET A 201 -12.01 -5.43 12.04
C MET A 201 -13.42 -5.23 12.59
N LYS A 202 -13.69 -5.70 13.81
CA LYS A 202 -15.02 -5.58 14.44
C LYS A 202 -15.45 -4.14 14.66
N THR A 203 -14.49 -3.28 14.98
CA THR A 203 -14.73 -1.84 15.13
C THR A 203 -15.06 -1.19 13.80
N ALA A 204 -14.39 -1.57 12.72
CA ALA A 204 -14.71 -1.12 11.35
C ALA A 204 -16.09 -1.62 10.91
N GLN A 205 -16.39 -2.92 11.12
CA GLN A 205 -17.71 -3.49 10.84
C GLN A 205 -18.83 -2.72 11.52
N ASN A 206 -18.69 -2.46 12.81
CA ASN A 206 -19.66 -1.70 13.59
C ASN A 206 -19.78 -0.24 13.11
N PHE A 207 -18.67 0.40 12.79
CA PHE A 207 -18.65 1.79 12.34
C PHE A 207 -19.27 1.95 10.95
N PHE A 208 -19.00 1.05 10.01
CA PHE A 208 -19.51 1.10 8.64
C PHE A 208 -20.84 0.33 8.44
N LYS A 209 -21.37 -0.34 9.47
CA LYS A 209 -22.59 -1.18 9.42
C LYS A 209 -22.48 -2.33 8.42
N LEU A 210 -21.39 -3.03 8.46
CA LEU A 210 -21.13 -4.17 7.57
C LEU A 210 -21.50 -5.51 8.18
N ASN A 211 -22.06 -5.51 9.41
CA ASN A 211 -22.28 -6.72 10.20
C ASN A 211 -20.98 -7.54 10.31
N ASP A 212 -20.97 -8.81 9.91
CA ASP A 212 -19.78 -9.66 9.92
C ASP A 212 -19.11 -9.76 8.54
N SER A 213 -19.51 -8.92 7.57
CA SER A 213 -18.95 -8.89 6.23
C SER A 213 -17.64 -8.08 6.14
N SER A 214 -16.91 -8.30 5.05
CA SER A 214 -15.80 -7.46 4.60
C SER A 214 -16.10 -6.93 3.20
N ASN A 215 -15.46 -5.85 2.79
CA ASN A 215 -15.67 -5.34 1.44
C ASN A 215 -14.54 -5.71 0.48
N SER A 216 -13.48 -6.33 0.99
CA SER A 216 -12.40 -6.87 0.18
C SER A 216 -11.67 -7.99 0.92
N ILE A 217 -10.98 -8.84 0.16
CA ILE A 217 -9.96 -9.76 0.67
C ILE A 217 -8.64 -9.38 0.00
N GLU A 218 -7.63 -9.12 0.81
CA GLU A 218 -6.26 -8.93 0.34
C GLU A 218 -5.50 -10.24 0.32
N ILE A 219 -4.73 -10.45 -0.75
CA ILE A 219 -3.92 -11.65 -0.96
C ILE A 219 -2.47 -11.22 -1.14
N PHE A 220 -1.58 -11.81 -0.35
CA PHE A 220 -0.13 -11.69 -0.47
C PHE A 220 0.42 -12.92 -1.17
N LEU A 221 1.28 -12.72 -2.14
CA LEU A 221 1.92 -13.80 -2.90
C LEU A 221 3.36 -13.99 -2.43
N PHE A 222 3.90 -15.19 -2.62
CA PHE A 222 5.34 -15.42 -2.43
C PHE A 222 6.18 -14.62 -3.42
N ASP A 223 5.73 -14.54 -4.69
CA ASP A 223 6.34 -13.72 -5.73
C ASP A 223 5.32 -12.69 -6.26
N PRO A 224 5.54 -11.38 -6.03
CA PRO A 224 4.66 -10.34 -6.54
C PRO A 224 4.53 -10.29 -8.07
N ASN A 225 5.47 -10.89 -8.81
CA ASN A 225 5.41 -10.94 -10.27
C ASN A 225 4.45 -12.03 -10.79
N SER A 226 4.05 -12.98 -9.95
CA SER A 226 3.12 -14.05 -10.29
C SER A 226 1.63 -13.63 -10.26
N VAL A 227 1.34 -12.33 -10.05
CA VAL A 227 -0.03 -11.79 -9.97
C VAL A 227 -0.92 -12.25 -11.12
N PHE A 228 -0.41 -12.21 -12.36
CA PHE A 228 -1.21 -12.56 -13.53
C PHE A 228 -1.70 -14.02 -13.50
N THR A 229 -0.78 -14.95 -13.25
CA THR A 229 -1.10 -16.40 -13.18
C THR A 229 -2.03 -16.72 -12.02
N VAL A 230 -1.77 -16.12 -10.84
CA VAL A 230 -2.63 -16.36 -9.66
C VAL A 230 -4.02 -15.75 -9.87
N LYS A 231 -4.11 -14.60 -10.54
CA LYS A 231 -5.38 -13.96 -10.89
C LYS A 231 -6.25 -14.85 -11.79
N GLU A 232 -5.67 -15.48 -12.82
CA GLU A 232 -6.39 -16.43 -13.69
C GLU A 232 -6.94 -17.60 -12.88
N ASN A 233 -6.12 -18.21 -12.02
CA ASN A 233 -6.53 -19.32 -11.16
C ASN A 233 -7.63 -18.91 -10.16
N LEU A 234 -7.55 -17.69 -9.60
CA LEU A 234 -8.59 -17.16 -8.71
C LEU A 234 -9.93 -16.99 -9.43
N LEU A 235 -9.93 -16.47 -10.67
CA LEU A 235 -11.13 -16.30 -11.46
C LEU A 235 -11.76 -17.66 -11.84
N GLU A 236 -10.93 -18.67 -12.12
CA GLU A 236 -11.41 -20.03 -12.39
C GLU A 236 -12.12 -20.66 -11.17
N ILE A 237 -11.59 -20.44 -9.96
CA ILE A 237 -12.14 -21.01 -8.72
C ILE A 237 -13.36 -20.23 -8.20
N LEU A 238 -13.31 -18.89 -8.29
CA LEU A 238 -14.32 -18.01 -7.70
C LEU A 238 -15.43 -17.62 -8.67
N GLY A 239 -15.20 -17.77 -9.99
CA GLY A 239 -16.16 -17.41 -11.04
C GLY A 239 -16.37 -15.90 -11.18
N ASP A 240 -17.44 -15.54 -11.92
CA ASP A 240 -17.77 -14.16 -12.28
C ASP A 240 -18.39 -13.35 -11.11
N GLU A 241 -18.55 -13.93 -9.94
CA GLU A 241 -19.08 -13.24 -8.77
C GLU A 241 -18.06 -12.26 -8.17
N PHE A 242 -16.78 -12.52 -8.44
CA PHE A 242 -15.66 -11.73 -7.88
C PHE A 242 -14.88 -10.96 -8.95
N ARG A 243 -14.50 -9.74 -8.59
CA ARG A 243 -13.53 -8.96 -9.32
C ARG A 243 -12.17 -9.07 -8.67
N VAL A 244 -11.18 -9.50 -9.42
CA VAL A 244 -9.81 -9.70 -8.99
C VAL A 244 -8.94 -8.56 -9.55
N ILE A 245 -8.37 -7.74 -8.67
CA ILE A 245 -7.54 -6.58 -9.04
C ILE A 245 -6.12 -6.81 -8.53
N GLY A 246 -5.15 -6.84 -9.45
CA GLY A 246 -3.74 -6.88 -9.11
C GLY A 246 -3.21 -5.49 -8.71
N TRP A 247 -2.08 -5.48 -7.99
CA TRP A 247 -1.42 -4.23 -7.59
C TRP A 247 -1.04 -3.31 -8.77
N GLN A 248 -0.85 -3.88 -9.96
CA GLN A 248 -0.51 -3.15 -11.19
C GLN A 248 -1.71 -2.40 -11.80
N GLU A 249 -2.93 -2.71 -11.37
CA GLU A 249 -4.19 -2.16 -11.88
C GLU A 249 -4.81 -1.11 -10.93
N LYS A 250 -4.17 -0.90 -9.74
CA LYS A 250 -4.54 0.10 -8.73
C LYS A 250 -3.85 1.42 -9.04
#